data_152721a7bb47420c48b5d3c2608bd565
#
_entry.id   152721a7bb47420c48b5d3c2608bd565
#
_cell.length_a   1.000
_cell.length_b   1.000
_cell.length_c   1.000
_cell.angle_alpha   90.00
_cell.angle_beta   90.00
_cell.angle_gamma   90.00
#
_symmetry.space_group_name_H-M   'P 1'
#
loop_
_entity.id
_entity.type
_entity.pdbx_description
1 polymer ?
#
loop_
_entity_poly.entity_id
_entity_poly.type
_entity_poly.pdbx_seq_one_letter_code
_entity_poly.pdbx_strand_id
1 'polypeptide(L)'
;MVTKYRIGDFIEQCNERNYDEKYTVRDVKGLSVEKKFIKTKAKMKGVSLKPYKLVNPDEFAYVTVTSRNSNKITIAHNDSKDTYIVSSSYIVFKIKDTNRLDSEYLYMYFNRPEFDRFARFNSWGSARETFSWEDLCEVELILPPLEIQKKFVRVYKSLINNQKVYEKGLEDLKLVCDATIEKLRREIPSETIGPYIDKINKKNIDGKITLVRGVNSSGQLMPTKAKMAGINLTNYKIAEVENIVYNPSRINLGSVTLVDERCIVSPMYEVFKVNSNKILPQYIMMWLSRKETQRYTLFNALGSVRDTFDFKLMKELEIPIPDIETQRSIVNIYKVYFKRKKLNEDLQNNIKNICSILIKGSVKEMREYAEV
;
A
#
# COMPACT_ATOMS: atom_id res chain seq x y z
N MET A 1 -7.95 -9.47 -39.87
CA MET A 1 -7.50 -10.27 -38.70
C MET A 1 -6.32 -9.56 -38.04
N VAL A 2 -6.29 -9.47 -36.71
CA VAL A 2 -5.18 -8.87 -35.99
C VAL A 2 -4.06 -9.89 -35.84
N THR A 3 -2.86 -9.56 -36.28
CA THR A 3 -1.71 -10.46 -36.22
C THR A 3 -1.25 -10.59 -34.78
N LYS A 4 -1.11 -11.81 -34.30
CA LYS A 4 -0.46 -12.16 -33.05
C LYS A 4 0.98 -12.52 -33.30
N TYR A 5 1.86 -12.11 -32.41
CA TYR A 5 3.28 -12.37 -32.43
C TYR A 5 3.69 -13.10 -31.15
N ARG A 6 4.75 -13.90 -31.19
CA ARG A 6 5.35 -14.47 -29.97
C ARG A 6 6.35 -13.48 -29.38
N ILE A 7 6.39 -13.39 -28.06
CA ILE A 7 7.37 -12.50 -27.38
C ILE A 7 8.79 -12.90 -27.75
N GLY A 8 9.08 -14.19 -27.92
CA GLY A 8 10.39 -14.72 -28.31
C GLY A 8 10.92 -14.19 -29.64
N ASP A 9 10.04 -13.73 -30.55
CA ASP A 9 10.45 -13.08 -31.80
C ASP A 9 11.18 -11.74 -31.56
N PHE A 10 10.93 -11.10 -30.41
CA PHE A 10 11.37 -9.74 -30.08
C PHE A 10 12.39 -9.68 -28.96
N ILE A 11 12.64 -10.75 -28.22
CA ILE A 11 13.57 -10.74 -27.09
C ILE A 11 14.70 -11.74 -27.26
N GLU A 12 15.84 -11.45 -26.62
CA GLU A 12 16.99 -12.36 -26.54
C GLU A 12 17.63 -12.34 -25.15
N GLN A 13 18.21 -13.48 -24.74
CA GLN A 13 18.92 -13.56 -23.46
C GLN A 13 20.25 -12.80 -23.48
N CYS A 14 20.55 -12.15 -22.37
CA CYS A 14 21.83 -11.54 -22.06
C CYS A 14 22.57 -12.38 -21.02
N ASN A 15 23.83 -12.70 -21.30
CA ASN A 15 24.65 -13.56 -20.42
C ASN A 15 25.95 -12.90 -19.98
N GLU A 16 26.07 -11.57 -20.14
CA GLU A 16 27.20 -10.80 -19.62
C GLU A 16 27.30 -10.96 -18.11
N ARG A 17 28.56 -11.07 -17.63
CA ARG A 17 28.83 -11.31 -16.20
C ARG A 17 29.88 -10.34 -15.69
N ASN A 18 29.89 -10.14 -14.39
CA ASN A 18 30.82 -9.25 -13.69
C ASN A 18 32.22 -9.88 -13.49
N TYR A 19 32.77 -10.49 -14.55
CA TYR A 19 34.08 -11.19 -14.46
C TYR A 19 35.24 -10.27 -14.12
N ASP A 20 35.18 -9.01 -14.54
CA ASP A 20 36.15 -7.95 -14.27
C ASP A 20 35.97 -7.32 -12.88
N GLU A 21 34.95 -7.74 -12.09
CA GLU A 21 34.61 -7.22 -10.78
C GLU A 21 34.42 -5.71 -10.72
N LYS A 22 34.03 -5.10 -11.84
CA LYS A 22 33.73 -3.67 -11.93
C LYS A 22 32.60 -3.26 -11.01
N TYR A 23 31.57 -4.13 -10.86
CA TYR A 23 30.40 -3.89 -10.02
C TYR A 23 30.54 -4.55 -8.67
N THR A 24 30.09 -3.87 -7.63
CA THR A 24 30.28 -4.21 -6.22
C THR A 24 28.96 -4.64 -5.54
N VAL A 25 28.99 -4.95 -4.25
CA VAL A 25 27.81 -5.27 -3.45
C VAL A 25 26.74 -4.17 -3.50
N ARG A 26 27.11 -2.91 -3.75
CA ARG A 26 26.17 -1.79 -3.89
C ARG A 26 25.29 -1.91 -5.12
N ASP A 27 25.80 -2.54 -6.17
CA ASP A 27 25.16 -2.71 -7.46
C ASP A 27 24.31 -3.99 -7.51
N VAL A 28 24.42 -4.86 -6.48
CA VAL A 28 23.62 -6.07 -6.38
C VAL A 28 22.16 -5.74 -6.10
N LYS A 29 21.29 -6.17 -7.01
CA LYS A 29 19.84 -6.05 -6.86
C LYS A 29 19.17 -7.43 -6.74
N GLY A 30 18.11 -7.44 -5.95
CA GLY A 30 17.09 -8.48 -5.97
C GLY A 30 15.88 -8.00 -6.76
N LEU A 31 14.95 -8.92 -7.03
CA LEU A 31 13.67 -8.61 -7.64
C LEU A 31 12.54 -8.81 -6.63
N SER A 32 11.54 -7.93 -6.69
CA SER A 32 10.33 -8.03 -5.86
C SER A 32 9.15 -8.58 -6.66
N VAL A 33 8.16 -9.13 -5.95
CA VAL A 33 6.87 -9.52 -6.52
C VAL A 33 6.06 -8.31 -7.09
N GLU A 34 6.46 -7.09 -6.74
CA GLU A 34 5.94 -5.86 -7.33
C GLU A 34 6.69 -5.46 -8.61
N LYS A 35 7.44 -6.42 -9.19
CA LYS A 35 8.15 -6.30 -10.47
C LYS A 35 9.16 -5.15 -10.54
N LYS A 36 9.84 -4.90 -9.41
CA LYS A 36 10.87 -3.84 -9.29
C LYS A 36 12.19 -4.41 -8.81
N PHE A 37 13.29 -3.80 -9.27
CA PHE A 37 14.58 -4.00 -8.64
C PHE A 37 14.57 -3.42 -7.23
N ILE A 38 15.06 -4.20 -6.28
CA ILE A 38 15.17 -3.82 -4.87
C ILE A 38 16.59 -4.10 -4.37
N LYS A 39 16.97 -3.46 -3.27
CA LYS A 39 18.22 -3.82 -2.58
C LYS A 39 18.19 -5.30 -2.21
N THR A 40 19.28 -6.01 -2.47
CA THR A 40 19.36 -7.44 -2.12
C THR A 40 19.13 -7.68 -0.63
N LYS A 41 18.37 -8.74 -0.32
CA LYS A 41 18.16 -9.22 1.05
C LYS A 41 19.15 -10.33 1.43
N ALA A 42 19.97 -10.78 0.47
CA ALA A 42 20.94 -11.83 0.70
C ALA A 42 22.13 -11.32 1.53
N LYS A 43 22.69 -12.21 2.36
CA LYS A 43 23.96 -11.94 3.06
C LYS A 43 25.10 -12.05 2.06
N MET A 44 25.72 -10.90 1.71
CA MET A 44 26.73 -10.81 0.65
C MET A 44 28.17 -11.00 1.15
N LYS A 45 28.40 -11.12 2.47
CA LYS A 45 29.75 -11.29 3.03
C LYS A 45 30.37 -12.61 2.55
N GLY A 46 31.50 -12.52 1.86
CA GLY A 46 32.25 -13.68 1.33
C GLY A 46 31.68 -14.30 0.04
N VAL A 47 30.68 -13.66 -0.58
CA VAL A 47 30.09 -14.11 -1.86
C VAL A 47 30.89 -13.53 -3.02
N SER A 48 31.38 -14.38 -3.95
CA SER A 48 31.99 -13.93 -5.19
C SER A 48 30.93 -13.31 -6.10
N LEU A 49 31.20 -12.12 -6.61
CA LEU A 49 30.33 -11.41 -7.54
C LEU A 49 30.66 -11.67 -9.02
N LYS A 50 31.75 -12.39 -9.33
CA LYS A 50 32.15 -12.73 -10.71
C LYS A 50 31.07 -13.45 -11.52
N PRO A 51 30.33 -14.43 -10.96
CA PRO A 51 29.30 -15.13 -11.73
C PRO A 51 27.99 -14.35 -11.87
N TYR A 52 27.85 -13.18 -11.19
CA TYR A 52 26.63 -12.38 -11.28
C TYR A 52 26.45 -11.83 -12.68
N LYS A 53 25.21 -11.82 -13.15
CA LYS A 53 24.86 -11.30 -14.48
C LYS A 53 24.64 -9.79 -14.42
N LEU A 54 25.09 -9.09 -15.47
CA LEU A 54 24.81 -7.68 -15.67
C LEU A 54 23.36 -7.50 -16.13
N VAL A 55 22.76 -6.41 -15.71
CA VAL A 55 21.47 -5.91 -16.20
C VAL A 55 21.68 -4.46 -16.58
N ASN A 56 21.92 -4.22 -17.86
CA ASN A 56 22.16 -2.88 -18.39
C ASN A 56 20.86 -2.06 -18.46
N PRO A 57 20.92 -0.73 -18.68
CA PRO A 57 19.74 0.06 -18.98
C PRO A 57 18.88 -0.57 -20.08
N ASP A 58 17.56 -0.49 -19.95
CA ASP A 58 16.55 -1.08 -20.83
C ASP A 58 16.51 -2.63 -20.87
N GLU A 59 17.34 -3.32 -20.09
CA GLU A 59 17.27 -4.78 -19.95
C GLU A 59 16.29 -5.21 -18.85
N PHE A 60 15.86 -6.45 -18.95
CA PHE A 60 14.97 -7.12 -18.02
C PHE A 60 15.70 -8.22 -17.26
N ALA A 61 15.24 -8.46 -16.04
CA ALA A 61 15.63 -9.65 -15.30
C ALA A 61 14.39 -10.33 -14.72
N TYR A 62 14.35 -11.68 -14.71
CA TYR A 62 13.30 -12.40 -14.02
C TYR A 62 13.81 -13.68 -13.34
N VAL A 63 13.03 -14.13 -12.35
CA VAL A 63 13.25 -15.37 -11.62
C VAL A 63 12.29 -16.42 -12.17
N THR A 64 12.83 -17.51 -12.68
CA THR A 64 12.01 -18.59 -13.26
C THR A 64 11.14 -19.29 -12.22
N VAL A 65 11.61 -19.41 -10.97
CA VAL A 65 10.88 -20.09 -9.88
C VAL A 65 9.67 -19.26 -9.43
N THR A 66 8.48 -19.80 -9.61
CA THR A 66 7.19 -19.15 -9.29
C THR A 66 6.58 -19.64 -7.97
N SER A 67 6.90 -20.84 -7.52
CA SER A 67 6.28 -21.51 -6.35
C SER A 67 6.36 -20.73 -5.02
N ARG A 68 7.28 -19.77 -4.90
CA ARG A 68 7.45 -18.93 -3.68
C ARG A 68 6.77 -17.55 -3.76
N ASN A 69 6.21 -17.21 -4.92
CA ASN A 69 5.75 -15.85 -5.22
C ASN A 69 4.21 -15.75 -5.27
N SER A 70 3.49 -16.72 -4.67
CA SER A 70 2.04 -16.81 -4.75
C SER A 70 1.58 -16.86 -6.21
N ASN A 71 0.76 -15.90 -6.65
CA ASN A 71 0.20 -15.86 -8.01
C ASN A 71 0.92 -14.85 -8.93
N LYS A 72 2.15 -14.44 -8.60
CA LYS A 72 2.89 -13.43 -9.37
C LYS A 72 4.22 -13.96 -9.88
N ILE A 73 4.55 -13.61 -11.12
CA ILE A 73 5.91 -13.76 -11.63
C ILE A 73 6.79 -12.60 -11.16
N THR A 74 8.03 -12.90 -10.79
CA THR A 74 9.01 -11.89 -10.39
C THR A 74 9.87 -11.52 -11.61
N ILE A 75 9.51 -10.41 -12.25
CA ILE A 75 10.19 -9.85 -13.42
C ILE A 75 10.33 -8.35 -13.22
N ALA A 76 11.44 -7.74 -13.65
CA ALA A 76 11.66 -6.30 -13.55
C ALA A 76 12.40 -5.76 -14.78
N HIS A 77 12.14 -4.51 -15.10
CA HIS A 77 12.78 -3.73 -16.16
C HIS A 77 13.74 -2.71 -15.52
N ASN A 78 14.94 -2.58 -16.05
CA ASN A 78 15.90 -1.57 -15.63
C ASN A 78 15.63 -0.25 -16.36
N ASP A 79 14.75 0.57 -15.80
CA ASP A 79 14.41 1.91 -16.31
C ASP A 79 15.40 3.01 -15.87
N SER A 80 16.51 2.63 -15.23
CA SER A 80 17.56 3.54 -14.78
C SER A 80 18.68 3.70 -15.81
N LYS A 81 19.62 4.61 -15.52
CA LYS A 81 20.85 4.79 -16.30
C LYS A 81 22.01 3.92 -15.80
N ASP A 82 21.83 3.22 -14.67
CA ASP A 82 22.87 2.45 -14.01
C ASP A 82 22.77 0.97 -14.42
N THR A 83 23.91 0.30 -14.54
CA THR A 83 23.97 -1.15 -14.68
C THR A 83 23.88 -1.78 -13.30
N TYR A 84 22.98 -2.76 -13.15
CA TYR A 84 22.84 -3.58 -11.96
C TYR A 84 23.50 -4.94 -12.15
N ILE A 85 23.77 -5.65 -11.06
CA ILE A 85 24.14 -7.07 -11.11
C ILE A 85 23.12 -7.91 -10.31
N VAL A 86 22.77 -9.06 -10.86
CA VAL A 86 21.81 -10.00 -10.29
C VAL A 86 22.40 -11.40 -10.17
N SER A 87 21.82 -12.25 -9.33
CA SER A 87 22.23 -13.63 -9.17
C SER A 87 22.34 -14.35 -10.53
N SER A 88 23.34 -15.22 -10.69
CA SER A 88 23.50 -16.07 -11.88
C SER A 88 22.29 -16.98 -12.18
N SER A 89 21.43 -17.23 -11.19
CA SER A 89 20.19 -18.00 -11.35
C SER A 89 19.07 -17.23 -12.03
N TYR A 90 19.19 -15.91 -12.20
CA TYR A 90 18.19 -15.09 -12.87
C TYR A 90 18.41 -15.13 -14.38
N ILE A 91 17.35 -15.02 -15.16
CA ILE A 91 17.43 -14.79 -16.59
C ILE A 91 17.41 -13.29 -16.82
N VAL A 92 18.39 -12.82 -17.60
CA VAL A 92 18.49 -11.45 -18.10
C VAL A 92 18.21 -11.47 -19.58
N PHE A 93 17.43 -10.52 -20.08
CA PHE A 93 17.10 -10.43 -21.49
C PHE A 93 16.86 -8.98 -21.93
N LYS A 94 16.95 -8.74 -23.22
CA LYS A 94 16.67 -7.44 -23.86
C LYS A 94 15.78 -7.59 -25.07
N ILE A 95 15.30 -6.47 -25.58
CA ILE A 95 14.58 -6.41 -26.86
C ILE A 95 15.59 -6.39 -28.01
N LYS A 96 15.36 -7.21 -29.04
CA LYS A 96 16.19 -7.32 -30.25
C LYS A 96 16.00 -6.12 -31.18
N ASP A 97 14.75 -5.67 -31.34
CA ASP A 97 14.38 -4.60 -32.29
C ASP A 97 13.48 -3.56 -31.58
N THR A 98 14.13 -2.51 -31.12
CA THR A 98 13.48 -1.38 -30.44
C THR A 98 12.66 -0.48 -31.39
N ASN A 99 12.76 -0.67 -32.71
CA ASN A 99 11.90 0.00 -33.68
C ASN A 99 10.52 -0.64 -33.80
N ARG A 100 10.35 -1.84 -33.27
CA ARG A 100 9.08 -2.57 -33.31
C ARG A 100 8.45 -2.70 -31.93
N LEU A 101 9.24 -2.91 -30.87
CA LEU A 101 8.76 -3.09 -29.50
C LEU A 101 9.48 -2.13 -28.55
N ASP A 102 8.72 -1.35 -27.81
CA ASP A 102 9.19 -0.46 -26.76
C ASP A 102 9.34 -1.24 -25.44
N SER A 103 10.46 -1.06 -24.73
CA SER A 103 10.78 -1.79 -23.48
C SER A 103 9.78 -1.49 -22.36
N GLU A 104 9.36 -0.25 -22.23
CA GLU A 104 8.35 0.14 -21.23
C GLU A 104 6.96 -0.42 -21.58
N TYR A 105 6.64 -0.50 -22.89
CA TYR A 105 5.39 -1.13 -23.33
C TYR A 105 5.39 -2.63 -22.98
N LEU A 106 6.51 -3.32 -23.21
CA LEU A 106 6.66 -4.71 -22.78
C LEU A 106 6.58 -4.86 -21.25
N TYR A 107 7.20 -3.94 -20.52
CA TYR A 107 7.07 -3.91 -19.06
C TYR A 107 5.62 -3.71 -18.59
N MET A 108 4.85 -2.81 -19.23
CA MET A 108 3.41 -2.67 -18.97
C MET A 108 2.66 -3.97 -19.27
N TYR A 109 3.03 -4.69 -20.34
CA TYR A 109 2.43 -5.98 -20.68
C TYR A 109 2.64 -7.00 -19.56
N PHE A 110 3.85 -7.08 -18.99
CA PHE A 110 4.18 -7.96 -17.88
C PHE A 110 3.50 -7.55 -16.55
N ASN A 111 3.19 -6.28 -16.34
CA ASN A 111 2.53 -5.79 -15.14
C ASN A 111 1.02 -6.06 -15.07
N ARG A 112 0.45 -6.72 -16.06
CA ARG A 112 -0.97 -7.08 -16.05
C ARG A 112 -1.23 -8.29 -15.14
N PRO A 113 -2.31 -8.28 -14.34
CA PRO A 113 -2.72 -9.47 -13.58
C PRO A 113 -3.01 -10.70 -14.47
N GLU A 114 -3.43 -10.46 -15.73
CA GLU A 114 -3.63 -11.52 -16.72
C GLU A 114 -2.33 -12.25 -17.05
N PHE A 115 -1.23 -11.53 -17.15
CA PHE A 115 0.10 -12.12 -17.38
C PHE A 115 0.56 -12.94 -16.17
N ASP A 116 0.34 -12.45 -14.96
CA ASP A 116 0.66 -13.23 -13.75
C ASP A 116 -0.11 -14.54 -13.70
N ARG A 117 -1.42 -14.55 -14.03
CA ARG A 117 -2.22 -15.77 -14.09
C ARG A 117 -1.75 -16.72 -15.19
N PHE A 118 -1.41 -16.16 -16.36
CA PHE A 118 -0.87 -16.96 -17.47
C PHE A 118 0.46 -17.62 -17.08
N ALA A 119 1.40 -16.87 -16.55
CA ALA A 119 2.70 -17.39 -16.11
C ALA A 119 2.54 -18.44 -15.00
N ARG A 120 1.61 -18.24 -14.06
CA ARG A 120 1.31 -19.20 -13.01
C ARG A 120 0.71 -20.50 -13.56
N PHE A 121 -0.21 -20.40 -14.49
CA PHE A 121 -0.85 -21.55 -15.15
C PHE A 121 0.16 -22.38 -15.96
N ASN A 122 1.10 -21.74 -16.62
CA ASN A 122 2.15 -22.38 -17.43
C ASN A 122 3.45 -22.62 -16.63
N SER A 123 3.41 -22.68 -15.32
CA SER A 123 4.55 -23.03 -14.47
C SER A 123 4.49 -24.49 -14.06
N TRP A 124 5.57 -25.23 -14.31
CA TRP A 124 5.64 -26.70 -14.11
C TRP A 124 6.85 -27.07 -13.23
N GLY A 125 6.77 -28.23 -12.58
CA GLY A 125 7.85 -28.81 -11.80
C GLY A 125 7.38 -29.49 -10.52
N SER A 126 7.95 -30.66 -10.18
CA SER A 126 7.56 -31.46 -9.02
C SER A 126 8.02 -30.90 -7.68
N ALA A 127 9.25 -30.34 -7.62
CA ALA A 127 9.83 -29.78 -6.40
C ALA A 127 9.72 -28.25 -6.34
N ARG A 128 9.81 -27.59 -7.49
CA ARG A 128 9.69 -26.14 -7.64
C ARG A 128 9.07 -25.87 -8.99
N GLU A 129 7.91 -25.21 -8.99
CA GLU A 129 7.30 -24.77 -10.22
C GLU A 129 8.10 -23.62 -10.82
N THR A 130 8.37 -23.71 -12.11
CA THR A 130 9.12 -22.72 -12.88
C THR A 130 8.35 -22.33 -14.13
N PHE A 131 8.41 -21.04 -14.44
CA PHE A 131 8.02 -20.50 -15.73
C PHE A 131 9.31 -20.33 -16.54
N SER A 132 9.52 -21.20 -17.52
CA SER A 132 10.79 -21.28 -18.25
C SER A 132 10.99 -20.10 -19.22
N TRP A 133 12.20 -19.98 -19.77
CA TRP A 133 12.49 -19.03 -20.84
C TRP A 133 11.71 -19.37 -22.11
N GLU A 134 11.62 -20.63 -22.41
CA GLU A 134 10.87 -21.19 -23.54
C GLU A 134 9.38 -20.82 -23.41
N ASP A 135 8.77 -21.03 -22.24
CA ASP A 135 7.39 -20.63 -21.97
C ASP A 135 7.18 -19.12 -22.11
N LEU A 136 8.15 -18.30 -21.67
CA LEU A 136 8.11 -16.83 -21.86
C LEU A 136 8.14 -16.47 -23.33
N CYS A 137 8.97 -17.14 -24.12
CA CYS A 137 9.10 -16.90 -25.57
C CYS A 137 7.82 -17.24 -26.34
N GLU A 138 7.06 -18.23 -25.89
CA GLU A 138 5.80 -18.68 -26.53
C GLU A 138 4.59 -17.78 -26.18
N VAL A 139 4.75 -16.81 -25.28
CA VAL A 139 3.66 -15.88 -24.94
C VAL A 139 3.24 -15.07 -26.17
N GLU A 140 1.96 -15.15 -26.52
CA GLU A 140 1.39 -14.36 -27.62
C GLU A 140 1.04 -12.93 -27.18
N LEU A 141 1.39 -11.96 -27.99
CA LEU A 141 0.94 -10.59 -27.84
C LEU A 141 0.43 -10.01 -29.15
N ILE A 142 -0.49 -9.08 -29.07
CA ILE A 142 -0.86 -8.19 -30.17
C ILE A 142 0.00 -6.95 -30.05
N LEU A 143 0.74 -6.63 -31.11
CA LEU A 143 1.71 -5.54 -31.11
C LEU A 143 1.21 -4.37 -31.93
N PRO A 144 0.78 -3.26 -31.29
CA PRO A 144 0.44 -2.03 -31.99
C PRO A 144 1.70 -1.38 -32.63
N PRO A 145 1.52 -0.51 -33.63
CA PRO A 145 2.62 0.33 -34.14
C PRO A 145 3.34 1.09 -33.02
N LEU A 146 4.65 1.31 -33.18
CA LEU A 146 5.51 1.89 -32.16
C LEU A 146 5.00 3.25 -31.63
N GLU A 147 4.40 4.08 -32.48
CA GLU A 147 3.84 5.37 -32.10
C GLU A 147 2.66 5.23 -31.12
N ILE A 148 1.81 4.22 -31.33
CA ILE A 148 0.72 3.91 -30.40
C ILE A 148 1.30 3.38 -29.07
N GLN A 149 2.29 2.46 -29.13
CA GLN A 149 2.96 1.98 -27.91
C GLN A 149 3.52 3.15 -27.10
N LYS A 150 4.31 4.04 -27.69
CA LYS A 150 4.90 5.22 -27.04
C LYS A 150 3.84 6.17 -26.47
N LYS A 151 2.71 6.35 -27.16
CA LYS A 151 1.58 7.15 -26.65
C LYS A 151 1.08 6.60 -25.31
N PHE A 152 0.81 5.30 -25.22
CA PHE A 152 0.32 4.67 -24.00
C PHE A 152 1.38 4.58 -22.89
N VAL A 153 2.64 4.38 -23.24
CA VAL A 153 3.79 4.47 -22.32
C VAL A 153 3.88 5.86 -21.69
N ARG A 154 3.72 6.94 -22.47
CA ARG A 154 3.71 8.31 -21.92
C ARG A 154 2.60 8.51 -20.89
N VAL A 155 1.38 8.00 -21.16
CA VAL A 155 0.27 8.04 -20.20
C VAL A 155 0.65 7.29 -18.93
N TYR A 156 1.16 6.06 -19.04
CA TYR A 156 1.59 5.25 -17.91
C TYR A 156 2.66 5.96 -17.06
N LYS A 157 3.74 6.44 -17.70
CA LYS A 157 4.82 7.18 -17.01
C LYS A 157 4.31 8.44 -16.31
N SER A 158 3.38 9.17 -16.94
CA SER A 158 2.78 10.36 -16.33
C SER A 158 1.99 10.01 -15.06
N LEU A 159 1.23 8.91 -15.07
CA LEU A 159 0.50 8.44 -13.88
C LEU A 159 1.45 8.02 -12.74
N ILE A 160 2.51 7.26 -13.07
CA ILE A 160 3.53 6.85 -12.08
C ILE A 160 4.25 8.07 -11.50
N ASN A 161 4.66 9.02 -12.33
CA ASN A 161 5.35 10.23 -11.88
C ASN A 161 4.43 11.10 -11.00
N ASN A 162 3.18 11.27 -11.38
CA ASN A 162 2.19 11.99 -10.57
C ASN A 162 2.04 11.33 -9.18
N GLN A 163 1.93 10.00 -9.12
CA GLN A 163 1.85 9.27 -7.86
C GLN A 163 3.11 9.47 -7.00
N LYS A 164 4.32 9.40 -7.58
CA LYS A 164 5.59 9.66 -6.86
C LYS A 164 5.66 11.08 -6.28
N VAL A 165 5.26 12.09 -7.05
CA VAL A 165 5.21 13.49 -6.57
C VAL A 165 4.22 13.64 -5.42
N TYR A 166 3.06 12.97 -5.54
CA TYR A 166 2.04 12.98 -4.50
C TYR A 166 2.51 12.32 -3.20
N GLU A 167 3.23 11.21 -3.32
CA GLU A 167 3.83 10.46 -2.20
C GLU A 167 4.89 11.31 -1.47
N LYS A 168 5.78 11.97 -2.21
CA LYS A 168 6.78 12.89 -1.65
C LYS A 168 6.11 14.05 -0.88
N GLY A 169 5.09 14.69 -1.46
CA GLY A 169 4.34 15.75 -0.77
C GLY A 169 3.61 15.26 0.49
N LEU A 170 3.27 13.97 0.54
CA LEU A 170 2.70 13.36 1.75
C LEU A 170 3.76 13.17 2.85
N GLU A 171 5.00 12.80 2.49
CA GLU A 171 6.12 12.70 3.43
C GLU A 171 6.45 14.07 4.03
N ASP A 172 6.52 15.12 3.21
CA ASP A 172 6.75 16.49 3.68
C ASP A 172 5.66 16.94 4.64
N LEU A 173 4.40 16.68 4.32
CA LEU A 173 3.27 17.04 5.18
C LEU A 173 3.30 16.27 6.52
N LYS A 174 3.75 15.00 6.50
CA LYS A 174 3.96 14.23 7.72
C LYS A 174 5.03 14.85 8.61
N LEU A 175 6.15 15.32 8.05
CA LEU A 175 7.20 16.01 8.80
C LEU A 175 6.65 17.27 9.47
N VAL A 176 5.82 18.07 8.77
CA VAL A 176 5.15 19.24 9.36
C VAL A 176 4.26 18.83 10.53
N CYS A 177 3.46 17.77 10.39
CA CYS A 177 2.63 17.25 11.48
C CYS A 177 3.47 16.85 12.69
N ASP A 178 4.55 16.08 12.48
CA ASP A 178 5.41 15.59 13.55
C ASP A 178 6.15 16.75 14.25
N ALA A 179 6.69 17.72 13.49
CA ALA A 179 7.34 18.91 14.04
C ALA A 179 6.37 19.78 14.88
N THR A 180 5.13 19.93 14.42
CA THR A 180 4.09 20.67 15.15
C THR A 180 3.81 20.03 16.52
N ILE A 181 3.71 18.71 16.56
CA ILE A 181 3.48 17.97 17.81
C ILE A 181 4.68 18.10 18.77
N GLU A 182 5.90 17.98 18.25
CA GLU A 182 7.10 18.13 19.09
C GLU A 182 7.20 19.57 19.68
N LYS A 183 6.82 20.56 18.90
CA LYS A 183 6.73 21.96 19.38
C LYS A 183 5.73 22.06 20.53
N LEU A 184 4.51 21.53 20.35
CA LEU A 184 3.48 21.57 21.40
C LEU A 184 3.95 20.92 22.70
N ARG A 185 4.60 19.76 22.62
CA ARG A 185 5.10 19.04 23.80
C ARG A 185 6.17 19.80 24.57
N ARG A 186 6.94 20.65 23.90
CA ARG A 186 7.96 21.50 24.54
C ARG A 186 7.40 22.75 25.18
N GLU A 187 6.38 23.34 24.53
CA GLU A 187 5.86 24.66 24.91
C GLU A 187 4.66 24.60 25.86
N ILE A 188 3.93 23.47 25.87
CA ILE A 188 2.68 23.35 26.63
C ILE A 188 2.76 22.12 27.54
N PRO A 189 2.56 22.29 28.85
CA PRO A 189 2.46 21.16 29.78
C PRO A 189 1.34 20.20 29.37
N SER A 190 1.61 18.91 29.50
CA SER A 190 0.58 17.87 29.25
C SER A 190 -0.35 17.77 30.45
N GLU A 191 -1.64 17.59 30.16
CA GLU A 191 -2.70 17.38 31.15
C GLU A 191 -3.42 16.06 30.82
N THR A 192 -3.96 15.40 31.85
CA THR A 192 -4.82 14.21 31.64
C THR A 192 -6.12 14.60 30.96
N ILE A 193 -6.59 13.77 30.02
CA ILE A 193 -7.85 14.04 29.31
C ILE A 193 -9.09 13.69 30.11
N GLY A 194 -8.93 12.99 31.25
CA GLY A 194 -10.01 12.54 32.11
C GLY A 194 -11.07 13.58 32.45
N PRO A 195 -10.70 14.82 32.86
CA PRO A 195 -11.66 15.88 33.21
C PRO A 195 -12.50 16.36 32.01
N TYR A 196 -12.10 16.06 30.77
CA TYR A 196 -12.69 16.58 29.54
C TYR A 196 -13.54 15.55 28.78
N ILE A 197 -13.65 14.31 29.28
CA ILE A 197 -14.34 13.21 28.60
C ILE A 197 -15.31 12.46 29.51
N ASP A 198 -16.49 12.11 28.97
CA ASP A 198 -17.50 11.30 29.63
C ASP A 198 -17.75 9.99 28.86
N LYS A 199 -17.78 8.89 29.62
CA LYS A 199 -18.18 7.58 29.10
C LYS A 199 -19.65 7.56 28.70
N ILE A 200 -19.94 6.99 27.53
CA ILE A 200 -21.30 6.79 27.01
C ILE A 200 -21.63 5.30 27.08
N ASN A 201 -22.68 4.96 27.84
CA ASN A 201 -23.19 3.58 27.95
C ASN A 201 -24.65 3.45 27.46
N LYS A 202 -25.10 4.40 26.62
CA LYS A 202 -26.46 4.40 26.07
C LYS A 202 -26.68 3.19 25.17
N LYS A 203 -27.61 2.32 25.52
CA LYS A 203 -27.94 1.12 24.73
C LYS A 203 -29.09 1.39 23.77
N ASN A 204 -29.15 0.63 22.67
CA ASN A 204 -30.21 0.63 21.67
C ASN A 204 -31.43 -0.17 22.14
N ILE A 205 -31.98 0.16 23.32
CA ILE A 205 -32.98 -0.63 24.03
C ILE A 205 -34.24 -0.85 23.19
N ASP A 206 -34.67 0.14 22.43
CA ASP A 206 -35.83 0.09 21.54
C ASP A 206 -35.58 -0.62 20.20
N GLY A 207 -34.36 -1.03 19.94
CA GLY A 207 -33.95 -1.74 18.72
C GLY A 207 -34.08 -0.94 17.42
N LYS A 208 -34.38 0.37 17.51
CA LYS A 208 -34.67 1.18 16.29
C LYS A 208 -33.46 1.45 15.42
N ILE A 209 -32.25 1.48 15.98
CA ILE A 209 -31.04 1.71 15.21
C ILE A 209 -30.51 0.36 14.73
N THR A 210 -30.49 0.17 13.42
CA THR A 210 -30.04 -1.07 12.78
C THR A 210 -28.66 -0.95 12.12
N LEU A 211 -28.12 0.26 12.03
CA LEU A 211 -26.82 0.53 11.43
C LEU A 211 -25.70 0.09 12.38
N VAL A 212 -25.23 -1.14 12.19
CA VAL A 212 -24.13 -1.70 12.98
C VAL A 212 -22.80 -1.37 12.33
N ARG A 213 -21.87 -0.80 13.09
CA ARG A 213 -20.51 -0.49 12.66
C ARG A 213 -19.47 -1.14 13.58
N GLY A 214 -18.30 -1.37 13.01
CA GLY A 214 -17.07 -1.67 13.72
C GLY A 214 -16.00 -0.67 13.36
N VAL A 215 -14.83 -0.72 14.02
CA VAL A 215 -13.68 0.15 13.73
C VAL A 215 -12.53 -0.71 13.25
N ASN A 216 -12.00 -0.40 12.07
CA ASN A 216 -10.83 -1.10 11.53
C ASN A 216 -9.51 -0.53 12.12
N SER A 217 -8.38 -1.16 11.80
CA SER A 217 -7.05 -0.72 12.24
C SER A 217 -6.57 0.58 11.58
N SER A 218 -7.27 1.06 10.56
CA SER A 218 -6.99 2.38 9.93
C SER A 218 -7.80 3.51 10.58
N GLY A 219 -8.53 3.23 11.67
CA GLY A 219 -9.33 4.23 12.38
C GLY A 219 -10.59 4.68 11.62
N GLN A 220 -11.23 3.78 10.87
CA GLN A 220 -12.43 4.07 10.09
C GLN A 220 -13.60 3.21 10.55
N LEU A 221 -14.81 3.80 10.55
CA LEU A 221 -16.04 3.03 10.65
C LEU A 221 -16.20 2.12 9.43
N MET A 222 -16.61 0.88 9.67
CA MET A 222 -16.84 -0.12 8.64
C MET A 222 -18.05 -0.97 8.97
N PRO A 223 -18.74 -1.56 7.99
CA PRO A 223 -19.73 -2.59 8.25
C PRO A 223 -19.14 -3.70 9.12
N THR A 224 -19.91 -4.19 10.07
CA THR A 224 -19.45 -5.30 10.92
C THR A 224 -19.16 -6.53 10.07
N LYS A 225 -18.08 -7.26 10.40
CA LYS A 225 -17.77 -8.57 9.78
C LYS A 225 -18.46 -9.73 10.49
N ALA A 226 -19.13 -9.49 11.61
CA ALA A 226 -19.87 -10.51 12.33
C ALA A 226 -21.15 -10.89 11.56
N LYS A 227 -21.52 -12.18 11.63
CA LYS A 227 -22.82 -12.63 11.12
C LYS A 227 -23.93 -12.05 12.02
N MET A 228 -24.73 -11.15 11.47
CA MET A 228 -25.72 -10.39 12.25
C MET A 228 -27.11 -11.07 12.33
N ALA A 229 -27.34 -12.14 11.55
CA ALA A 229 -28.60 -12.86 11.57
C ALA A 229 -28.87 -13.44 12.96
N GLY A 230 -30.02 -13.10 13.57
CA GLY A 230 -30.45 -13.56 14.88
C GLY A 230 -29.77 -12.87 16.07
N ILE A 231 -28.91 -11.85 15.86
CA ILE A 231 -28.27 -11.13 16.97
C ILE A 231 -29.24 -10.06 17.53
N ASN A 232 -29.42 -10.07 18.84
CA ASN A 232 -30.16 -9.05 19.54
C ASN A 232 -29.37 -7.74 19.62
N LEU A 233 -29.83 -6.69 18.92
CA LEU A 233 -29.19 -5.39 18.87
C LEU A 233 -29.51 -4.47 20.05
N THR A 234 -30.40 -4.84 20.94
CA THR A 234 -30.82 -4.00 22.08
C THR A 234 -29.70 -3.75 23.09
N ASN A 235 -28.72 -4.64 23.15
CA ASN A 235 -27.52 -4.51 24.00
C ASN A 235 -26.39 -3.71 23.39
N TYR A 236 -26.49 -3.37 22.10
CA TYR A 236 -25.46 -2.57 21.40
C TYR A 236 -25.45 -1.14 21.92
N LYS A 237 -24.26 -0.54 21.98
CA LYS A 237 -24.10 0.84 22.44
C LYS A 237 -24.37 1.81 21.27
N ILE A 238 -25.13 2.86 21.54
CA ILE A 238 -25.36 3.94 20.57
C ILE A 238 -24.15 4.85 20.54
N ALA A 239 -23.64 5.14 19.36
CA ALA A 239 -22.61 6.13 19.08
C ALA A 239 -23.21 7.26 18.24
N GLU A 240 -23.26 8.45 18.82
CA GLU A 240 -23.71 9.68 18.16
C GLU A 240 -22.55 10.34 17.40
N VAL A 241 -22.86 11.23 16.46
CA VAL A 241 -21.84 12.03 15.74
C VAL A 241 -20.96 12.77 16.76
N GLU A 242 -19.67 12.85 16.48
CA GLU A 242 -18.61 13.40 17.35
C GLU A 242 -18.32 12.59 18.64
N ASN A 243 -18.97 11.44 18.85
CA ASN A 243 -18.44 10.52 19.85
C ASN A 243 -17.15 9.85 19.36
N ILE A 244 -16.28 9.49 20.28
CA ILE A 244 -15.10 8.67 19.97
C ILE A 244 -15.40 7.24 20.39
N VAL A 245 -15.19 6.31 19.45
CA VAL A 245 -15.39 4.87 19.64
C VAL A 245 -14.07 4.15 19.48
N TYR A 246 -13.74 3.25 20.39
CA TYR A 246 -12.56 2.42 20.27
C TYR A 246 -12.80 0.97 20.74
N ASN A 247 -12.01 0.05 20.22
CA ASN A 247 -11.97 -1.32 20.70
C ASN A 247 -10.86 -1.46 21.76
N PRO A 248 -11.17 -1.73 23.04
CA PRO A 248 -10.18 -1.81 24.11
C PRO A 248 -9.05 -2.81 23.87
N SER A 249 -9.33 -3.93 23.20
CA SER A 249 -8.33 -4.96 22.88
C SER A 249 -7.54 -4.68 21.59
N ARG A 250 -7.87 -3.61 20.84
CA ARG A 250 -7.26 -3.32 19.53
C ARG A 250 -6.91 -1.85 19.30
N ILE A 251 -7.05 -1.01 20.30
CA ILE A 251 -6.70 0.41 20.20
C ILE A 251 -5.20 0.59 19.88
N ASN A 252 -4.35 -0.28 20.40
CA ASN A 252 -2.93 -0.36 20.07
C ASN A 252 -2.64 -0.66 18.60
N LEU A 253 -3.61 -1.19 17.86
CA LEU A 253 -3.55 -1.43 16.43
C LEU A 253 -4.25 -0.33 15.61
N GLY A 254 -4.70 0.75 16.27
CA GLY A 254 -5.39 1.87 15.62
C GLY A 254 -6.92 1.73 15.52
N SER A 255 -7.54 0.77 16.22
CA SER A 255 -9.00 0.59 16.23
C SER A 255 -9.67 1.64 17.13
N VAL A 256 -9.63 2.90 16.73
CA VAL A 256 -10.26 4.07 17.35
C VAL A 256 -10.71 5.05 16.26
N THR A 257 -11.88 5.65 16.42
CA THR A 257 -12.44 6.59 15.43
C THR A 257 -13.34 7.64 16.05
N LEU A 258 -13.43 8.80 15.40
CA LEU A 258 -14.46 9.79 15.61
C LEU A 258 -15.67 9.42 14.74
N VAL A 259 -16.85 9.36 15.35
CA VAL A 259 -18.08 8.97 14.67
C VAL A 259 -18.57 10.11 13.78
N ASP A 260 -18.76 9.83 12.49
CA ASP A 260 -19.27 10.74 11.46
C ASP A 260 -20.73 10.44 11.07
N GLU A 261 -21.25 9.27 11.45
CA GLU A 261 -22.62 8.84 11.18
C GLU A 261 -23.18 8.11 12.42
N ARG A 262 -24.37 8.51 12.89
CA ARG A 262 -25.03 7.85 14.02
C ARG A 262 -25.19 6.35 13.78
N CYS A 263 -24.65 5.52 14.66
CA CYS A 263 -24.64 4.07 14.51
C CYS A 263 -24.70 3.35 15.87
N ILE A 264 -24.74 2.02 15.82
CA ILE A 264 -24.53 1.19 17.00
C ILE A 264 -23.28 0.34 16.85
N VAL A 265 -22.59 0.15 17.99
CA VAL A 265 -21.38 -0.67 18.08
C VAL A 265 -21.55 -1.80 19.07
N SER A 266 -20.83 -2.90 18.88
CA SER A 266 -20.87 -4.04 19.82
C SER A 266 -20.61 -3.59 21.26
N PRO A 267 -21.21 -4.25 22.26
CA PRO A 267 -20.97 -3.97 23.68
C PRO A 267 -19.48 -3.96 24.09
N MET A 268 -18.63 -4.64 23.33
CA MET A 268 -17.18 -4.69 23.58
C MET A 268 -16.45 -3.37 23.30
N TYR A 269 -17.04 -2.47 22.51
CA TYR A 269 -16.45 -1.15 22.25
C TYR A 269 -16.67 -0.21 23.42
N GLU A 270 -15.72 0.67 23.65
CA GLU A 270 -15.93 1.83 24.50
C GLU A 270 -16.32 3.03 23.65
N VAL A 271 -17.29 3.80 24.19
CA VAL A 271 -17.80 5.02 23.58
C VAL A 271 -17.69 6.15 24.58
N PHE A 272 -17.16 7.28 24.17
CA PHE A 272 -17.11 8.47 25.01
C PHE A 272 -17.33 9.75 24.20
N LYS A 273 -17.72 10.80 24.88
CA LYS A 273 -17.85 12.16 24.31
C LYS A 273 -16.90 13.13 24.99
N VAL A 274 -16.58 14.19 24.30
CA VAL A 274 -15.96 15.37 24.92
C VAL A 274 -17.04 16.22 25.59
N ASN A 275 -16.80 16.64 26.82
CA ASN A 275 -17.76 17.39 27.64
C ASN A 275 -17.31 18.82 27.95
N SER A 276 -16.29 19.33 27.23
CA SER A 276 -15.67 20.59 27.54
C SER A 276 -15.44 21.43 26.27
N ASN A 277 -15.57 22.74 26.40
CA ASN A 277 -15.25 23.69 25.34
C ASN A 277 -13.73 23.98 25.22
N LYS A 278 -12.90 23.39 26.10
CA LYS A 278 -11.44 23.58 26.09
C LYS A 278 -10.72 22.66 25.14
N ILE A 279 -11.34 21.57 24.69
CA ILE A 279 -10.73 20.58 23.85
C ILE A 279 -11.68 20.09 22.75
N LEU A 280 -11.16 19.94 21.53
CA LEU A 280 -11.93 19.44 20.39
C LEU A 280 -11.90 17.90 20.32
N PRO A 281 -13.02 17.24 20.02
CA PRO A 281 -13.05 15.79 19.79
C PRO A 281 -12.03 15.36 18.71
N GLN A 282 -11.91 16.15 17.65
CA GLN A 282 -10.97 15.92 16.54
C GLN A 282 -9.51 16.01 17.01
N TYR A 283 -9.23 16.87 18.00
CA TYR A 283 -7.87 17.01 18.56
C TYR A 283 -7.50 15.77 19.40
N ILE A 284 -8.41 15.28 20.25
CA ILE A 284 -8.21 14.02 20.97
C ILE A 284 -8.02 12.87 19.97
N MET A 285 -8.86 12.78 18.93
CA MET A 285 -8.78 11.74 17.91
C MET A 285 -7.43 11.75 17.19
N MET A 286 -6.88 12.92 16.89
CA MET A 286 -5.55 13.08 16.32
C MET A 286 -4.48 12.45 17.23
N TRP A 287 -4.50 12.72 18.53
CA TRP A 287 -3.57 12.13 19.49
C TRP A 287 -3.72 10.60 19.57
N LEU A 288 -4.94 10.09 19.62
CA LEU A 288 -5.21 8.66 19.67
C LEU A 288 -4.76 7.90 18.40
N SER A 289 -4.70 8.59 17.27
CA SER A 289 -4.25 8.02 15.99
C SER A 289 -2.73 7.86 15.89
N ARG A 290 -1.95 8.46 16.79
CA ARG A 290 -0.48 8.45 16.74
C ARG A 290 0.10 7.10 17.18
N LYS A 291 1.20 6.72 16.56
CA LYS A 291 1.91 5.47 16.91
C LYS A 291 2.44 5.47 18.35
N GLU A 292 2.82 6.64 18.87
CA GLU A 292 3.27 6.80 20.25
C GLU A 292 2.14 6.48 21.23
N THR A 293 0.94 7.00 20.97
CA THR A 293 -0.25 6.69 21.78
C THR A 293 -0.64 5.21 21.64
N GLN A 294 -0.55 4.63 20.45
CA GLN A 294 -0.78 3.19 20.25
C GLN A 294 0.20 2.34 21.05
N ARG A 295 1.49 2.70 21.12
CA ARG A 295 2.48 2.03 21.98
C ARG A 295 2.15 2.22 23.48
N TYR A 296 1.75 3.43 23.88
CA TYR A 296 1.30 3.71 25.25
C TYR A 296 0.12 2.83 25.63
N THR A 297 -0.89 2.71 24.77
CA THR A 297 -2.06 1.87 25.02
C THR A 297 -1.72 0.38 25.10
N LEU A 298 -0.74 -0.10 24.33
CA LEU A 298 -0.23 -1.46 24.42
C LEU A 298 0.50 -1.72 25.74
N PHE A 299 1.36 -0.79 26.14
CA PHE A 299 2.17 -0.92 27.37
C PHE A 299 1.31 -0.90 28.65
N ASN A 300 0.25 -0.08 28.66
CA ASN A 300 -0.65 0.07 29.80
C ASN A 300 -1.89 -0.81 29.74
N ALA A 301 -2.05 -1.66 28.72
CA ALA A 301 -3.16 -2.59 28.65
C ALA A 301 -3.02 -3.68 29.72
N LEU A 302 -4.10 -4.00 30.40
CA LEU A 302 -4.15 -4.96 31.49
C LEU A 302 -5.23 -6.02 31.21
N GLY A 303 -4.98 -7.27 31.60
CA GLY A 303 -5.96 -8.34 31.50
C GLY A 303 -5.38 -9.73 31.72
N SER A 304 -6.13 -10.64 32.32
CA SER A 304 -5.72 -12.01 32.58
C SER A 304 -5.90 -12.94 31.39
N VAL A 305 -6.88 -12.65 30.49
CA VAL A 305 -7.22 -13.46 29.31
C VAL A 305 -6.92 -12.70 28.01
N ARG A 306 -7.16 -11.39 28.00
CA ARG A 306 -6.83 -10.48 26.91
C ARG A 306 -6.48 -9.13 27.47
N ASP A 307 -5.36 -8.59 27.04
CA ASP A 307 -4.99 -7.24 27.37
C ASP A 307 -6.01 -6.24 26.79
N THR A 308 -6.54 -5.38 27.66
CA THR A 308 -7.51 -4.35 27.31
C THR A 308 -7.08 -3.00 27.88
N PHE A 309 -7.27 -1.97 27.08
CA PHE A 309 -7.10 -0.58 27.47
C PHE A 309 -8.49 0.00 27.77
N ASP A 310 -8.90 -0.07 29.03
CA ASP A 310 -10.23 0.35 29.46
C ASP A 310 -10.40 1.88 29.51
N PHE A 311 -11.63 2.33 29.79
CA PHE A 311 -11.92 3.77 29.84
C PHE A 311 -11.26 4.47 31.05
N LYS A 312 -10.92 3.76 32.12
CA LYS A 312 -10.21 4.32 33.27
C LYS A 312 -8.78 4.72 32.84
N LEU A 313 -8.10 3.81 32.13
CA LEU A 313 -6.78 4.09 31.56
C LEU A 313 -6.82 5.19 30.50
N MET A 314 -7.92 5.28 29.71
CA MET A 314 -8.10 6.39 28.75
C MET A 314 -8.12 7.74 29.44
N LYS A 315 -8.71 7.86 30.63
CA LYS A 315 -8.73 9.12 31.39
C LYS A 315 -7.35 9.59 31.84
N GLU A 316 -6.43 8.67 32.04
CA GLU A 316 -5.05 8.96 32.47
C GLU A 316 -4.12 9.35 31.30
N LEU A 317 -4.63 9.32 30.07
CA LEU A 317 -3.83 9.76 28.91
C LEU A 317 -3.53 11.25 29.01
N GLU A 318 -2.25 11.58 28.98
CA GLU A 318 -1.75 12.96 29.03
C GLU A 318 -1.43 13.49 27.64
N ILE A 319 -1.94 14.68 27.32
CA ILE A 319 -1.66 15.41 26.07
C ILE A 319 -1.53 16.91 26.35
N PRO A 320 -0.71 17.66 25.58
CA PRO A 320 -0.73 19.12 25.66
C PRO A 320 -2.09 19.65 25.17
N ILE A 321 -2.65 20.61 25.91
CA ILE A 321 -3.95 21.22 25.57
C ILE A 321 -3.75 22.72 25.31
N PRO A 322 -3.44 23.13 24.05
CA PRO A 322 -3.37 24.52 23.66
C PRO A 322 -4.76 25.17 23.58
N ASP A 323 -4.81 26.46 23.32
CA ASP A 323 -6.07 27.17 23.03
C ASP A 323 -6.81 26.54 21.81
N ILE A 324 -8.12 26.80 21.74
CA ILE A 324 -9.00 26.20 20.72
C ILE A 324 -8.60 26.54 19.29
N GLU A 325 -8.10 27.76 19.02
CA GLU A 325 -7.69 28.17 17.68
C GLU A 325 -6.42 27.44 17.24
N THR A 326 -5.49 27.25 18.15
CA THR A 326 -4.30 26.41 17.92
C THR A 326 -4.71 24.95 17.65
N GLN A 327 -5.64 24.38 18.45
CA GLN A 327 -6.16 23.01 18.20
C GLN A 327 -6.81 22.91 16.81
N ARG A 328 -7.65 23.87 16.40
CA ARG A 328 -8.29 23.90 15.07
C ARG A 328 -7.27 23.91 13.94
N SER A 329 -6.24 24.76 14.07
CA SER A 329 -5.17 24.87 13.09
C SER A 329 -4.45 23.53 12.90
N ILE A 330 -4.10 22.86 13.99
CA ILE A 330 -3.42 21.57 13.98
C ILE A 330 -4.33 20.47 13.41
N VAL A 331 -5.58 20.41 13.84
CA VAL A 331 -6.57 19.45 13.33
C VAL A 331 -6.75 19.61 11.81
N ASN A 332 -6.74 20.84 11.30
CA ASN A 332 -6.86 21.08 9.85
C ASN A 332 -5.65 20.56 9.08
N ILE A 333 -4.42 20.73 9.59
CA ILE A 333 -3.21 20.16 8.98
C ILE A 333 -3.33 18.62 8.93
N TYR A 334 -3.71 17.99 10.04
CA TYR A 334 -3.90 16.52 10.12
C TYR A 334 -5.02 16.02 9.21
N LYS A 335 -6.15 16.74 9.10
CA LYS A 335 -7.22 16.39 8.15
C LYS A 335 -6.71 16.37 6.71
N VAL A 336 -5.90 17.35 6.33
CA VAL A 336 -5.28 17.42 4.99
C VAL A 336 -4.33 16.23 4.81
N TYR A 337 -3.51 15.91 5.81
CA TYR A 337 -2.60 14.76 5.77
C TYR A 337 -3.37 13.44 5.56
N PHE A 338 -4.40 13.15 6.35
CA PHE A 338 -5.17 11.92 6.21
C PHE A 338 -5.94 11.84 4.88
N LYS A 339 -6.51 12.96 4.41
CA LYS A 339 -7.17 13.01 3.10
C LYS A 339 -6.20 12.71 1.97
N ARG A 340 -5.02 13.32 2.00
CA ARG A 340 -3.96 13.05 1.01
C ARG A 340 -3.43 11.63 1.08
N LYS A 341 -3.27 11.08 2.28
CA LYS A 341 -2.87 9.69 2.47
C LYS A 341 -3.86 8.73 1.82
N LYS A 342 -5.15 8.91 2.05
CA LYS A 342 -6.19 8.09 1.40
C LYS A 342 -6.17 8.22 -0.12
N LEU A 343 -6.06 9.45 -0.64
CA LEU A 343 -5.94 9.67 -2.10
C LEU A 343 -4.69 8.98 -2.68
N ASN A 344 -3.57 8.99 -1.98
CA ASN A 344 -2.37 8.28 -2.43
C ASN A 344 -2.55 6.76 -2.44
N GLU A 345 -3.21 6.18 -1.44
CA GLU A 345 -3.57 4.77 -1.41
C GLU A 345 -4.50 4.39 -2.56
N ASP A 346 -5.51 5.21 -2.85
CA ASP A 346 -6.44 5.01 -3.98
C ASP A 346 -5.71 5.11 -5.33
N LEU A 347 -4.81 6.10 -5.50
CA LEU A 347 -3.96 6.22 -6.70
C LEU A 347 -3.08 4.99 -6.90
N GLN A 348 -2.42 4.51 -5.85
CA GLN A 348 -1.59 3.29 -5.93
C GLN A 348 -2.41 2.07 -6.33
N ASN A 349 -3.62 1.91 -5.80
CA ASN A 349 -4.52 0.81 -6.14
C ASN A 349 -5.03 0.90 -7.59
N ASN A 350 -5.35 2.09 -8.08
CA ASN A 350 -5.76 2.31 -9.47
C ASN A 350 -4.62 2.01 -10.45
N ILE A 351 -3.39 2.43 -10.11
CA ILE A 351 -2.21 2.18 -10.95
C ILE A 351 -1.90 0.68 -11.07
N LYS A 352 -2.13 -0.13 -10.04
CA LYS A 352 -1.91 -1.60 -10.10
C LYS A 352 -2.62 -2.29 -11.27
N ASN A 353 -3.79 -1.80 -11.66
CA ASN A 353 -4.61 -2.41 -12.71
C ASN A 353 -4.58 -1.63 -14.03
N ILE A 354 -3.91 -0.47 -14.06
CA ILE A 354 -3.94 0.44 -15.20
C ILE A 354 -3.31 -0.19 -16.46
N CYS A 355 -2.29 -1.05 -16.29
CA CYS A 355 -1.61 -1.69 -17.41
C CYS A 355 -2.56 -2.54 -18.26
N SER A 356 -3.50 -3.27 -17.65
CA SER A 356 -4.52 -4.02 -18.40
C SER A 356 -5.40 -3.11 -19.26
N ILE A 357 -5.77 -1.94 -18.73
CA ILE A 357 -6.61 -0.96 -19.43
C ILE A 357 -5.83 -0.34 -20.58
N LEU A 358 -4.59 0.10 -20.32
CA LEU A 358 -3.75 0.76 -21.32
C LEU A 358 -3.36 -0.19 -22.47
N ILE A 359 -2.99 -1.44 -22.18
CA ILE A 359 -2.68 -2.43 -23.21
C ILE A 359 -3.91 -2.75 -24.06
N LYS A 360 -5.10 -2.93 -23.44
CA LYS A 360 -6.34 -3.13 -24.20
C LYS A 360 -6.69 -1.91 -25.04
N GLY A 361 -6.51 -0.70 -24.49
CA GLY A 361 -6.74 0.56 -25.19
C GLY A 361 -5.86 0.74 -26.41
N SER A 362 -4.55 0.41 -26.30
CA SER A 362 -3.61 0.50 -27.42
C SER A 362 -3.96 -0.44 -28.58
N VAL A 363 -4.40 -1.66 -28.25
CA VAL A 363 -4.85 -2.64 -29.24
C VAL A 363 -6.16 -2.20 -29.90
N LYS A 364 -7.09 -1.58 -29.14
CA LYS A 364 -8.33 -1.04 -29.71
C LYS A 364 -8.04 0.11 -30.66
N GLU A 365 -7.21 1.06 -30.26
CA GLU A 365 -6.82 2.18 -31.11
C GLU A 365 -6.16 1.72 -32.41
N MET A 366 -5.26 0.73 -32.35
CA MET A 366 -4.66 0.13 -33.54
C MET A 366 -5.72 -0.42 -34.52
N ARG A 367 -6.79 -1.06 -34.02
CA ARG A 367 -7.87 -1.59 -34.87
C ARG A 367 -8.65 -0.49 -35.55
N GLU A 368 -8.97 0.57 -34.82
CA GLU A 368 -9.68 1.74 -35.35
C GLU A 368 -8.89 2.44 -36.45
N TYR A 369 -7.54 2.52 -36.33
CA TYR A 369 -6.67 3.03 -37.40
C TYR A 369 -6.57 2.11 -38.63
N ALA A 370 -6.80 0.82 -38.49
CA ALA A 370 -6.74 -0.12 -39.60
C ALA A 370 -8.09 -0.23 -40.38
N GLU A 371 -9.15 0.36 -39.86
CA GLU A 371 -10.48 0.40 -40.47
C GLU A 371 -10.74 1.72 -41.24
N VAL A 372 -9.84 2.70 -41.13
CA VAL A 372 -9.83 3.98 -41.86
C VAL A 372 -8.83 3.91 -43.01
#